data_a461ffe633f2eb5d58a34eb10eb39d73
#
_entry.id   a461ffe633f2eb5d58a34eb10eb39d73
#
_cell.length_a   1.000
_cell.length_b   1.000
_cell.length_c   1.000
_cell.angle_alpha   90.00
_cell.angle_beta   90.00
_cell.angle_gamma   90.00
#
_symmetry.space_group_name_H-M   'P 1'
#
loop_
_entity.id
_entity.type
_entity.pdbx_description
1 polymer ?
#
loop_
_entity_poly.entity_id
_entity_poly.type
_entity_poly.pdbx_seq_one_letter_code
_entity_poly.pdbx_strand_id
1 'polypeptide(L)'
;MTIVAESVVEQRLIESLRRVGARGWTITAAYGKGPRDRRVSDMEGGNIRIEILASDETTQLMWGVLESDYFPHYAVIAWEQEVVVARRDLF
;
A
#
# COMPACT_ATOMS: atom_id res chain seq x y z
N MET A 1 -7.89 0.58 1.12
CA MET A 1 -6.66 1.36 0.86
C MET A 1 -5.88 0.73 -0.27
N THR A 2 -5.38 1.56 -1.16
CA THR A 2 -4.48 1.13 -2.24
C THR A 2 -3.14 1.84 -2.06
N ILE A 3 -2.05 1.08 -2.21
CA ILE A 3 -0.70 1.60 -2.05
C ILE A 3 0.12 1.20 -3.27
N VAL A 4 0.84 2.16 -3.85
CA VAL A 4 1.82 1.88 -4.90
C VAL A 4 3.19 2.21 -4.34
N ALA A 5 4.10 1.25 -4.40
CA ALA A 5 5.42 1.36 -3.79
C ALA A 5 6.44 0.58 -4.60
N GLU A 6 7.72 0.81 -4.29
CA GLU A 6 8.80 0.02 -4.88
C GLU A 6 8.76 -1.41 -4.36
N SER A 7 9.02 -2.37 -5.22
CA SER A 7 9.00 -3.80 -4.84
C SER A 7 9.92 -4.12 -3.67
N VAL A 8 11.02 -3.38 -3.55
CA VAL A 8 12.03 -3.63 -2.51
C VAL A 8 11.48 -3.43 -1.10
N VAL A 9 10.43 -2.64 -0.92
CA VAL A 9 9.84 -2.41 0.41
C VAL A 9 8.66 -3.34 0.71
N GLU A 10 8.30 -4.23 -0.20
CA GLU A 10 7.10 -5.06 -0.07
C GLU A 10 7.00 -5.77 1.27
N GLN A 11 8.00 -6.57 1.62
CA GLN A 11 7.93 -7.39 2.83
C GLN A 11 7.86 -6.54 4.10
N ARG A 12 8.65 -5.49 4.16
CA ARG A 12 8.65 -4.56 5.30
C ARG A 12 7.30 -3.86 5.44
N LEU A 13 6.77 -3.38 4.32
CA LEU A 13 5.51 -2.65 4.30
C LEU A 13 4.34 -3.54 4.73
N ILE A 14 4.25 -4.74 4.17
CA ILE A 14 3.21 -5.70 4.55
C ILE A 14 3.27 -6.03 6.04
N GLU A 15 4.49 -6.26 6.56
CA GLU A 15 4.65 -6.56 7.99
C GLU A 15 4.20 -5.39 8.86
N SER A 16 4.54 -4.16 8.48
CA SER A 16 4.12 -2.97 9.23
C SER A 16 2.60 -2.81 9.24
N LEU A 17 1.95 -3.03 8.10
CA LEU A 17 0.50 -2.91 7.98
C LEU A 17 -0.22 -4.03 8.72
N ARG A 18 0.32 -5.24 8.68
CA ARG A 18 -0.22 -6.37 9.41
C ARG A 18 -0.23 -6.12 10.91
N ARG A 19 0.80 -5.48 11.42
CA ARG A 19 0.92 -5.17 12.86
C ARG A 19 -0.17 -4.24 13.36
N VAL A 20 -0.71 -3.38 12.50
CA VAL A 20 -1.78 -2.46 12.88
C VAL A 20 -3.17 -2.97 12.50
N GLY A 21 -3.26 -4.19 11.98
CA GLY A 21 -4.54 -4.84 11.81
C GLY A 21 -4.92 -5.26 10.40
N ALA A 22 -4.07 -5.03 9.38
CA ALA A 22 -4.34 -5.51 8.04
C ALA A 22 -4.36 -7.04 8.05
N ARG A 23 -5.47 -7.64 7.57
CA ARG A 23 -5.69 -9.09 7.66
C ARG A 23 -5.59 -9.80 6.33
N GLY A 24 -5.71 -9.08 5.23
CA GLY A 24 -5.59 -9.65 3.90
C GLY A 24 -5.22 -8.56 2.91
N TRP A 25 -4.57 -8.95 1.83
CA TRP A 25 -4.14 -8.02 0.79
C TRP A 25 -3.96 -8.74 -0.53
N THR A 26 -4.04 -7.96 -1.60
CA THR A 26 -3.74 -8.43 -2.95
C THR A 26 -2.59 -7.58 -3.48
N ILE A 27 -1.59 -8.22 -4.06
CA ILE A 27 -0.44 -7.52 -4.61
C ILE A 27 -0.34 -7.83 -6.09
N THR A 28 -0.17 -6.78 -6.91
CA THR A 28 0.08 -6.91 -8.34
C THR A 28 1.34 -6.14 -8.71
N ALA A 29 2.04 -6.62 -9.72
CA ALA A 29 3.14 -5.86 -10.30
C ALA A 29 2.58 -4.63 -10.99
N ALA A 30 3.29 -3.52 -10.89
CA ALA A 30 2.84 -2.25 -11.45
C ALA A 30 3.98 -1.49 -12.09
N TYR A 31 3.65 -0.68 -13.09
CA TYR A 31 4.59 0.29 -13.63
C TYR A 31 3.81 1.51 -14.06
N GLY A 32 4.50 2.62 -14.15
CA GLY A 32 3.86 3.86 -14.54
C GLY A 32 4.83 5.02 -14.45
N LYS A 33 4.30 6.22 -14.57
CA LYS A 33 5.06 7.46 -14.51
C LYS A 33 4.55 8.31 -13.36
N GLY A 34 5.44 8.66 -12.47
CA GLY A 34 5.10 9.58 -11.38
C GLY A 34 5.09 11.03 -11.85
N PRO A 35 4.55 11.95 -11.05
CA PRO A 35 4.42 13.36 -11.42
C PRO A 35 5.75 14.10 -11.60
N ARG A 36 6.88 13.48 -11.21
CA ARG A 36 8.22 14.06 -11.36
C ARG A 36 9.00 13.44 -12.52
N ASP A 37 8.33 12.92 -13.53
CA ASP A 37 8.94 12.24 -14.68
C ASP A 37 9.76 10.99 -14.34
N ARG A 38 9.70 10.53 -13.12
CA ARG A 38 10.32 9.27 -12.76
C ARG A 38 9.41 8.12 -13.16
N ARG A 39 9.92 7.29 -14.03
CA ARG A 39 9.29 6.00 -14.25
C ARG A 39 9.55 5.16 -13.01
N VAL A 40 8.48 4.83 -12.36
CA VAL A 40 8.54 3.96 -11.19
C VAL A 40 9.07 2.58 -11.60
N SER A 41 8.92 2.21 -12.90
CA SER A 41 9.47 0.97 -13.47
C SER A 41 10.97 1.01 -13.74
N ASP A 42 11.61 2.18 -13.68
CA ASP A 42 13.05 2.30 -13.93
C ASP A 42 13.88 1.92 -12.71
N MET A 43 13.23 1.65 -11.58
CA MET A 43 13.91 1.18 -10.38
C MET A 43 14.08 -0.33 -10.43
N GLU A 44 15.25 -0.78 -9.99
CA GLU A 44 15.53 -2.21 -9.93
C GLU A 44 14.46 -2.94 -9.14
N GLY A 45 13.86 -3.97 -9.73
CA GLY A 45 12.78 -4.74 -9.12
C GLY A 45 11.36 -4.21 -9.38
N GLY A 46 11.23 -3.01 -9.99
CA GLY A 46 9.92 -2.45 -10.35
C GLY A 46 9.09 -2.00 -9.16
N ASN A 47 7.77 -1.97 -9.35
CA ASN A 47 6.81 -1.54 -8.36
C ASN A 47 5.72 -2.55 -8.12
N ILE A 48 5.03 -2.35 -7.02
CA ILE A 48 3.86 -3.14 -6.65
C ILE A 48 2.69 -2.22 -6.34
N ARG A 49 1.51 -2.76 -6.55
CA ARG A 49 0.24 -2.19 -6.11
C ARG A 49 -0.34 -3.13 -5.06
N ILE A 50 -0.59 -2.61 -3.88
CA ILE A 50 -1.17 -3.36 -2.77
C ILE A 50 -2.58 -2.87 -2.56
N GLU A 51 -3.54 -3.78 -2.52
CA GLU A 51 -4.92 -3.46 -2.22
C GLU A 51 -5.33 -4.15 -0.92
N ILE A 52 -5.85 -3.38 0.03
CA ILE A 52 -6.21 -3.87 1.36
C ILE A 52 -7.63 -3.43 1.67
N LEU A 53 -8.47 -4.40 2.02
CA LEU A 53 -9.79 -4.13 2.56
C LEU A 53 -9.70 -4.13 4.07
N ALA A 54 -10.15 -3.06 4.71
CA ALA A 54 -10.03 -2.90 6.15
C ALA A 54 -11.14 -2.01 6.67
N SER A 55 -11.36 -2.07 7.99
CA SER A 55 -12.26 -1.15 8.66
C SER A 55 -11.71 0.28 8.62
N ASP A 56 -12.56 1.25 8.90
CA ASP A 56 -12.13 2.64 9.01
C ASP A 56 -11.05 2.82 10.08
N GLU A 57 -11.20 2.13 11.21
CA GLU A 57 -10.23 2.20 12.30
C GLU A 57 -8.84 1.69 11.86
N THR A 58 -8.79 0.52 11.25
CA THR A 58 -7.53 -0.04 10.75
C THR A 58 -6.94 0.84 9.66
N THR A 59 -7.78 1.39 8.79
CA THR A 59 -7.33 2.29 7.73
C THR A 59 -6.63 3.53 8.30
N GLN A 60 -7.16 4.12 9.37
CA GLN A 60 -6.51 5.25 10.02
C GLN A 60 -5.15 4.88 10.62
N LEU A 61 -5.05 3.69 11.21
CA LEU A 61 -3.77 3.21 11.74
C LEU A 61 -2.75 2.97 10.60
N MET A 62 -3.21 2.45 9.48
CA MET A 62 -2.35 2.26 8.31
C MET A 62 -1.83 3.60 7.76
N TRP A 63 -2.67 4.63 7.72
CA TRP A 63 -2.22 5.98 7.35
C TRP A 63 -1.10 6.47 8.26
N GLY A 64 -1.25 6.28 9.57
CA GLY A 64 -0.21 6.65 10.54
C GLY A 64 1.14 5.99 10.25
N VAL A 65 1.12 4.70 9.94
CA VAL A 65 2.33 3.95 9.55
C VAL A 65 2.97 4.53 8.30
N LEU A 66 2.17 4.78 7.26
CA LEU A 66 2.69 5.32 6.00
C LEU A 66 3.31 6.70 6.20
N GLU A 67 2.63 7.57 6.93
CA GLU A 67 3.09 8.94 7.18
C GLU A 67 4.37 8.98 8.00
N SER A 68 4.50 8.13 9.01
CA SER A 68 5.68 8.17 9.88
C SER A 68 6.88 7.40 9.34
N ASP A 69 6.65 6.23 8.73
CA ASP A 69 7.73 5.29 8.44
C ASP A 69 8.06 5.15 6.96
N TYR A 70 7.18 5.55 6.06
CA TYR A 70 7.37 5.29 4.62
C TYR A 70 7.43 6.55 3.77
N PHE A 71 6.47 7.46 3.88
CA PHE A 71 6.47 8.65 3.05
C PHE A 71 7.74 9.49 3.15
N PRO A 72 8.37 9.64 4.33
CA PRO A 72 9.62 10.40 4.42
C PRO A 72 10.81 9.76 3.71
N HIS A 73 10.77 8.45 3.45
CA HIS A 73 11.95 7.70 3.03
C HIS A 73 11.83 7.02 1.68
N TYR A 74 10.61 6.82 1.18
CA TYR A 74 10.38 6.02 -0.03
C TYR A 74 9.41 6.71 -0.98
N ALA A 75 9.50 6.37 -2.26
CA ALA A 75 8.54 6.81 -3.26
C ALA A 75 7.27 5.95 -3.15
N VAL A 76 6.41 6.31 -2.23
CA VAL A 76 5.15 5.62 -1.96
C VAL A 76 3.99 6.57 -2.17
N ILE A 77 2.96 6.10 -2.86
CA ILE A 77 1.69 6.83 -3.00
C ILE A 77 0.57 5.91 -2.51
N ALA A 78 -0.43 6.50 -1.86
CA ALA A 78 -1.54 5.73 -1.32
C ALA A 78 -2.82 6.55 -1.36
N TRP A 79 -3.94 5.86 -1.39
CA TRP A 79 -5.26 6.48 -1.27
C TRP A 79 -6.24 5.50 -0.65
N GLU A 80 -7.36 6.03 -0.17
CA GLU A 80 -8.44 5.20 0.33
C GLU A 80 -9.74 5.48 -0.41
N GLN A 81 -10.58 4.46 -0.49
CA GLN A 81 -11.91 4.56 -1.06
C GLN A 81 -12.85 3.71 -0.23
N GLU A 82 -14.09 4.16 -0.08
CA GLU A 82 -15.13 3.32 0.48
C GLU A 82 -15.60 2.36 -0.60
N VAL A 83 -15.73 1.09 -0.23
CA VAL A 83 -16.17 0.04 -1.14
C VAL A 83 -17.24 -0.82 -0.47
N VAL A 84 -18.10 -1.42 -1.27
CA VAL A 84 -19.08 -2.41 -0.80
C VAL A 84 -18.47 -3.78 -0.99
N VAL A 85 -18.37 -4.55 0.08
CA VAL A 85 -17.75 -5.88 0.06
C VAL A 85 -18.83 -6.94 0.23
N ALA A 86 -18.87 -7.90 -0.68
CA ALA A 86 -19.88 -8.98 -0.66
C ALA A 86 -19.62 -10.03 0.43
N ARG A 87 -18.39 -10.22 0.85
CA ARG A 87 -17.98 -11.24 1.81
C ARG A 87 -17.26 -10.60 3.00
N ARG A 88 -17.98 -9.80 3.78
CA ARG A 88 -17.41 -9.08 4.95
C ARG A 88 -16.86 -9.99 6.02
N ASP A 89 -17.39 -11.19 6.14
CA ASP A 89 -16.96 -12.18 7.12
C ASP A 89 -15.52 -12.65 6.93
N LEU A 90 -14.92 -12.33 5.79
CA LEU A 90 -13.52 -12.69 5.50
C LEU A 90 -12.51 -11.62 5.93
N PHE A 91 -13.00 -10.48 6.42
CA PHE A 91 -12.11 -9.34 6.73
C PHE A 91 -12.21 -8.85 8.15
#